data_885b3b7ed8b34dd6af5aa0c16e2563a9
#
_entry.id   885b3b7ed8b34dd6af5aa0c16e2563a9
#
_cell.length_a   1.000
_cell.length_b   1.000
_cell.length_c   1.000
_cell.angle_alpha   90.00
_cell.angle_beta   90.00
_cell.angle_gamma   90.00
#
_symmetry.space_group_name_H-M   'P 1'
#
loop_
_entity.id
_entity.type
_entity.pdbx_description
1 polymer ?
#
loop_
_entity_poly.entity_id
_entity_poly.type
_entity_poly.pdbx_seq_one_letter_code
_entity_poly.pdbx_strand_id
1 'polypeptide(L)'
;MKLSLVCCALFCSTAIASPPQLPIESMWAPSLSKQPTRGLMLGNFRITFEKTTLSEVMLAVLGGNVLHKGDAGGSVYWLCYSNPGVGYIDRIWIQSSGEMGGPDQAVTEITAERLHHSKPTADCPFLPANMRTVAFNGRLWLGVRERTVESVLGPPSLRRGPWRSFDFQGKIAGACQGGFDLTSWLVTRAENNRVALIAAGQITSC
;
A
#
# COMPACT_ATOMS: atom_id res chain seq x y z
N MET A 1 59.71 2.15 -11.78
CA MET A 1 58.30 2.30 -12.20
C MET A 1 57.42 1.74 -11.10
N LYS A 2 56.68 2.60 -10.33
CA LYS A 2 55.74 2.16 -9.28
C LYS A 2 54.35 2.20 -9.90
N LEU A 3 53.72 1.03 -10.09
CA LEU A 3 52.31 0.92 -10.51
C LEU A 3 51.42 1.16 -9.26
N SER A 4 50.73 2.28 -9.22
CA SER A 4 49.66 2.54 -8.24
C SER A 4 48.37 1.85 -8.71
N LEU A 5 47.95 0.82 -7.98
CA LEU A 5 46.65 0.18 -8.18
C LEU A 5 45.59 1.09 -7.55
N VAL A 6 44.78 1.78 -8.38
CA VAL A 6 43.61 2.52 -7.94
C VAL A 6 42.47 1.53 -7.76
N CYS A 7 42.15 1.22 -6.52
CA CYS A 7 40.99 0.39 -6.14
C CYS A 7 39.72 1.25 -6.24
N CYS A 8 38.99 1.17 -7.37
CA CYS A 8 37.67 1.76 -7.52
C CYS A 8 36.66 0.96 -6.69
N ALA A 9 36.34 1.40 -5.49
CA ALA A 9 35.24 0.84 -4.70
C ALA A 9 33.91 1.26 -5.38
N LEU A 10 33.32 0.31 -6.10
CA LEU A 10 31.94 0.42 -6.59
C LEU A 10 30.99 0.42 -5.39
N PHE A 11 30.55 1.59 -4.95
CA PHE A 11 29.42 1.72 -4.05
C PHE A 11 28.15 1.28 -4.80
N CYS A 12 27.76 0.02 -4.59
CA CYS A 12 26.48 -0.48 -5.03
C CYS A 12 25.41 0.17 -4.12
N SER A 13 24.89 1.33 -4.52
CA SER A 13 23.74 1.95 -3.83
C SER A 13 22.55 1.03 -4.05
N THR A 14 22.19 0.27 -3.02
CA THR A 14 20.93 -0.48 -3.01
C THR A 14 19.80 0.55 -2.94
N ALA A 15 19.10 0.75 -4.05
CA ALA A 15 17.91 1.58 -4.06
C ALA A 15 16.87 0.97 -3.14
N ILE A 16 16.51 1.69 -2.07
CA ILE A 16 15.43 1.30 -1.14
C ILE A 16 14.13 1.24 -1.95
N ALA A 17 13.39 0.14 -1.83
CA ALA A 17 12.11 -0.03 -2.50
C ALA A 17 11.03 0.84 -1.81
N SER A 18 10.98 2.11 -2.18
CA SER A 18 9.99 3.07 -1.67
C SER A 18 8.61 2.81 -2.30
N PRO A 19 7.52 3.11 -1.57
CA PRO A 19 6.18 3.12 -2.13
C PRO A 19 6.08 4.07 -3.33
N PRO A 20 5.29 3.72 -4.37
CA PRO A 20 5.05 4.62 -5.49
C PRO A 20 4.26 5.85 -5.05
N GLN A 21 4.55 7.00 -5.65
CA GLN A 21 3.76 8.21 -5.43
C GLN A 21 2.38 8.07 -6.11
N LEU A 22 1.34 8.39 -5.38
CA LEU A 22 -0.04 8.32 -5.84
C LEU A 22 -0.59 9.73 -6.09
N PRO A 23 -1.44 9.94 -7.10
CA PRO A 23 -2.05 11.24 -7.36
C PRO A 23 -3.28 11.52 -6.47
N ILE A 24 -3.29 11.04 -5.22
CA ILE A 24 -4.48 11.04 -4.33
C ILE A 24 -5.01 12.45 -4.12
N GLU A 25 -4.16 13.42 -3.78
CA GLU A 25 -4.58 14.82 -3.53
C GLU A 25 -5.30 15.44 -4.73
N SER A 26 -4.87 15.12 -5.96
CA SER A 26 -5.48 15.62 -7.19
C SER A 26 -6.67 14.80 -7.67
N MET A 27 -7.01 13.71 -6.98
CA MET A 27 -8.09 12.78 -7.31
C MET A 27 -9.13 12.62 -6.21
N TRP A 28 -9.05 13.43 -5.13
CA TRP A 28 -10.01 13.36 -4.04
C TRP A 28 -11.38 13.95 -4.44
N ALA A 29 -12.40 13.10 -4.45
CA ALA A 29 -13.77 13.47 -4.79
C ALA A 29 -14.78 12.52 -4.11
N PRO A 30 -15.04 12.67 -2.79
CA PRO A 30 -15.86 11.71 -2.04
C PRO A 30 -17.29 11.63 -2.59
N SER A 31 -17.69 10.44 -3.02
CA SER A 31 -19.02 10.17 -3.58
C SER A 31 -19.60 8.82 -3.17
N LEU A 32 -18.80 7.94 -2.53
CA LEU A 32 -19.27 6.64 -2.09
C LEU A 32 -20.17 6.78 -0.84
N SER A 33 -21.19 5.93 -0.75
CA SER A 33 -22.05 5.83 0.43
C SER A 33 -21.47 4.99 1.57
N LYS A 34 -20.36 4.27 1.32
CA LYS A 34 -19.65 3.43 2.29
C LYS A 34 -18.18 3.34 1.96
N GLN A 35 -17.37 3.01 2.97
CA GLN A 35 -15.93 2.78 2.80
C GLN A 35 -15.65 1.77 1.68
N PRO A 36 -14.70 2.07 0.76
CA PRO A 36 -14.32 1.15 -0.31
C PRO A 36 -13.67 -0.13 0.21
N THR A 37 -12.91 -0.04 1.32
CA THR A 37 -12.34 -1.18 2.04
C THR A 37 -11.99 -0.78 3.46
N ARG A 38 -11.79 -1.77 4.34
CA ARG A 38 -11.31 -1.57 5.72
C ARG A 38 -9.91 -2.14 5.96
N GLY A 39 -9.26 -2.64 4.92
CA GLY A 39 -7.94 -3.25 5.01
C GLY A 39 -7.73 -4.35 3.98
N LEU A 40 -6.71 -5.17 4.18
CA LEU A 40 -6.21 -6.21 3.27
C LEU A 40 -6.23 -7.58 3.93
N MET A 41 -6.46 -8.62 3.15
CA MET A 41 -6.23 -10.02 3.54
C MET A 41 -4.90 -10.50 2.94
N LEU A 42 -4.06 -11.11 3.78
CA LEU A 42 -2.87 -11.88 3.39
C LEU A 42 -3.09 -13.34 3.81
N GLY A 43 -3.55 -14.19 2.91
CA GLY A 43 -4.04 -15.51 3.28
C GLY A 43 -5.17 -15.39 4.31
N ASN A 44 -4.96 -15.94 5.50
CA ASN A 44 -5.92 -15.86 6.62
C ASN A 44 -5.63 -14.67 7.57
N PHE A 45 -4.54 -13.93 7.39
CA PHE A 45 -4.21 -12.78 8.22
C PHE A 45 -4.89 -11.52 7.68
N ARG A 46 -5.61 -10.82 8.55
CA ARG A 46 -6.31 -9.58 8.21
C ARG A 46 -5.55 -8.38 8.73
N ILE A 47 -5.15 -7.49 7.83
CA ILE A 47 -4.68 -6.15 8.15
C ILE A 47 -5.90 -5.23 8.13
N THR A 48 -6.19 -4.57 9.25
CA THR A 48 -7.28 -3.59 9.38
C THR A 48 -6.67 -2.21 9.57
N PHE A 49 -7.05 -1.24 8.73
CA PHE A 49 -6.57 0.13 8.83
C PHE A 49 -6.83 0.72 10.21
N GLU A 50 -5.88 1.49 10.71
CA GLU A 50 -5.85 2.17 12.01
C GLU A 50 -6.01 1.24 13.23
N LYS A 51 -5.85 -0.08 13.03
CA LYS A 51 -5.93 -1.09 14.11
C LYS A 51 -4.73 -2.03 14.13
N THR A 52 -4.36 -2.58 12.95
CA THR A 52 -3.20 -3.48 12.85
C THR A 52 -1.93 -2.65 12.76
N THR A 53 -0.92 -2.97 13.56
CA THR A 53 0.37 -2.27 13.56
C THR A 53 1.37 -2.91 12.59
N LEU A 54 2.42 -2.16 12.21
CA LEU A 54 3.51 -2.72 11.40
C LEU A 54 4.21 -3.89 12.12
N SER A 55 4.36 -3.80 13.45
CA SER A 55 4.94 -4.88 14.26
C SER A 55 4.11 -6.17 14.21
N GLU A 56 2.78 -6.06 14.28
CA GLU A 56 1.89 -7.23 14.15
C GLU A 56 1.98 -7.87 12.76
N VAL A 57 2.12 -7.05 11.69
CA VAL A 57 2.33 -7.56 10.33
C VAL A 57 3.66 -8.31 10.25
N MET A 58 4.77 -7.75 10.77
CA MET A 58 6.07 -8.43 10.79
C MET A 58 6.03 -9.76 11.52
N LEU A 59 5.36 -9.80 12.67
CA LEU A 59 5.19 -11.04 13.45
C LEU A 59 4.39 -12.09 12.68
N ALA A 60 3.30 -11.69 12.01
CA ALA A 60 2.46 -12.58 11.24
C ALA A 60 3.18 -13.15 10.01
N VAL A 61 3.95 -12.30 9.30
CA VAL A 61 4.70 -12.69 8.09
C VAL A 61 6.01 -13.42 8.45
N LEU A 62 6.48 -13.34 9.68
CA LEU A 62 7.76 -13.87 10.17
C LEU A 62 8.97 -13.28 9.42
N GLY A 63 8.93 -11.99 9.10
CA GLY A 63 10.03 -11.31 8.42
C GLY A 63 9.67 -9.93 7.90
N GLY A 64 10.67 -9.28 7.31
CA GLY A 64 10.61 -7.90 6.84
C GLY A 64 11.33 -6.94 7.77
N ASN A 65 11.64 -5.76 7.25
CA ASN A 65 12.24 -4.66 7.99
C ASN A 65 11.37 -3.42 7.81
N VAL A 66 11.16 -2.67 8.88
CA VAL A 66 10.53 -1.36 8.77
C VAL A 66 11.51 -0.39 8.13
N LEU A 67 11.10 0.17 7.02
CA LEU A 67 11.80 1.21 6.28
C LEU A 67 11.15 2.56 6.61
N HIS A 68 11.90 3.65 6.48
CA HIS A 68 11.45 4.98 6.84
C HIS A 68 11.95 6.03 5.85
N LYS A 69 11.13 7.04 5.62
CA LYS A 69 11.49 8.25 4.87
C LYS A 69 10.73 9.45 5.43
N GLY A 70 11.36 10.62 5.34
CA GLY A 70 10.78 11.88 5.82
C GLY A 70 11.11 12.17 7.28
N ASP A 71 10.60 13.30 7.75
CA ASP A 71 10.71 13.79 9.11
C ASP A 71 9.40 14.43 9.55
N ALA A 72 9.21 14.57 10.86
CA ALA A 72 8.02 15.16 11.48
C ALA A 72 6.70 14.67 10.82
N GLY A 73 5.79 15.56 10.48
CA GLY A 73 4.51 15.24 9.83
C GLY A 73 4.60 14.60 8.44
N GLY A 74 5.77 14.67 7.78
CA GLY A 74 6.05 13.99 6.51
C GLY A 74 6.63 12.59 6.66
N SER A 75 6.73 12.06 7.89
CA SER A 75 7.27 10.72 8.13
C SER A 75 6.35 9.62 7.60
N VAL A 76 6.93 8.69 6.84
CA VAL A 76 6.27 7.47 6.39
C VAL A 76 7.15 6.28 6.75
N TYR A 77 6.57 5.32 7.44
CA TYR A 77 7.17 4.03 7.77
C TYR A 77 6.47 2.95 6.98
N TRP A 78 7.21 1.97 6.45
CA TRP A 78 6.59 0.89 5.68
C TRP A 78 7.32 -0.43 5.80
N LEU A 79 6.55 -1.48 5.59
CA LEU A 79 7.03 -2.82 5.27
C LEU A 79 6.87 -3.05 3.77
N CYS A 80 7.82 -3.75 3.16
CA CYS A 80 7.73 -4.14 1.76
C CYS A 80 7.77 -5.67 1.63
N TYR A 81 6.86 -6.23 0.82
CA TYR A 81 6.83 -7.65 0.51
C TYR A 81 6.66 -7.89 -0.99
N SER A 82 7.13 -9.04 -1.44
CA SER A 82 6.98 -9.51 -2.81
C SER A 82 6.07 -10.74 -2.85
N ASN A 83 5.03 -10.69 -3.67
CA ASN A 83 4.14 -11.83 -3.92
C ASN A 83 4.40 -12.35 -5.34
N PRO A 84 5.01 -13.55 -5.51
CA PRO A 84 5.41 -14.04 -6.83
C PRO A 84 4.21 -14.52 -7.64
N GLY A 85 4.22 -14.20 -8.95
CA GLY A 85 3.34 -14.72 -9.97
C GLY A 85 4.14 -15.26 -11.16
N VAL A 86 3.45 -15.78 -12.16
CA VAL A 86 4.09 -16.29 -13.38
C VAL A 86 4.49 -15.12 -14.28
N GLY A 87 5.79 -14.82 -14.37
CA GLY A 87 6.34 -13.73 -15.18
C GLY A 87 6.22 -12.33 -14.56
N TYR A 88 5.81 -12.22 -13.30
CA TYR A 88 5.72 -10.96 -12.58
C TYR A 88 5.90 -11.13 -11.07
N ILE A 89 6.07 -10.01 -10.38
CA ILE A 89 5.99 -9.90 -8.91
C ILE A 89 4.98 -8.80 -8.59
N ASP A 90 4.03 -9.08 -7.71
CA ASP A 90 3.22 -8.06 -7.08
C ASP A 90 3.99 -7.55 -5.85
N ARG A 91 4.46 -6.31 -5.88
CA ARG A 91 5.13 -5.67 -4.75
C ARG A 91 4.10 -4.95 -3.88
N ILE A 92 4.21 -5.13 -2.56
CA ILE A 92 3.22 -4.69 -1.59
C ILE A 92 3.93 -3.82 -0.57
N TRP A 93 3.48 -2.59 -0.37
CA TRP A 93 3.93 -1.69 0.68
C TRP A 93 2.80 -1.51 1.68
N ILE A 94 3.08 -1.81 2.95
CA ILE A 94 2.16 -1.65 4.07
C ILE A 94 2.68 -0.48 4.87
N GLN A 95 1.94 0.62 4.95
CA GLN A 95 2.43 1.93 5.35
C GLN A 95 1.72 2.43 6.61
N SER A 96 2.49 3.09 7.46
CA SER A 96 2.03 3.91 8.57
C SER A 96 2.59 5.31 8.36
N SER A 97 1.73 6.32 8.30
CA SER A 97 2.10 7.72 8.07
C SER A 97 1.65 8.62 9.23
N GLY A 98 2.39 9.71 9.46
CA GLY A 98 2.10 10.72 10.48
C GLY A 98 3.30 11.03 11.39
N GLU A 99 3.17 12.08 12.19
CA GLU A 99 4.24 12.60 13.07
C GLU A 99 4.77 11.58 14.09
N MET A 100 3.92 10.65 14.48
CA MET A 100 4.23 9.62 15.48
C MET A 100 4.49 8.25 14.82
N GLY A 101 4.87 8.22 13.57
CA GLY A 101 5.15 7.00 12.82
C GLY A 101 6.17 6.08 13.49
N GLY A 102 6.18 4.79 13.11
CA GLY A 102 7.10 3.77 13.60
C GLY A 102 6.50 2.37 13.51
N PRO A 103 7.27 1.33 13.88
CA PRO A 103 6.81 -0.06 13.76
C PRO A 103 5.57 -0.37 14.60
N ASP A 104 5.36 0.36 15.70
CA ASP A 104 4.20 0.19 16.58
C ASP A 104 3.00 1.05 16.14
N GLN A 105 3.16 1.84 15.07
CA GLN A 105 2.08 2.64 14.52
C GLN A 105 1.13 1.78 13.69
N ALA A 106 -0.16 2.14 13.73
CA ALA A 106 -1.18 1.46 12.96
C ALA A 106 -1.02 1.69 11.46
N VAL A 107 -1.36 0.68 10.67
CA VAL A 107 -1.37 0.77 9.20
C VAL A 107 -2.44 1.76 8.75
N THR A 108 -2.05 2.77 7.98
CA THR A 108 -2.95 3.80 7.42
C THR A 108 -3.17 3.62 5.92
N GLU A 109 -2.20 3.02 5.22
CA GLU A 109 -2.26 2.83 3.76
C GLU A 109 -1.60 1.50 3.35
N ILE A 110 -2.11 0.91 2.30
CA ILE A 110 -1.49 -0.23 1.61
C ILE A 110 -1.49 0.05 0.13
N THR A 111 -0.30 -0.03 -0.49
CA THR A 111 -0.11 0.11 -1.92
C THR A 111 0.44 -1.19 -2.48
N ALA A 112 0.00 -1.58 -3.67
CA ALA A 112 0.60 -2.70 -4.40
C ALA A 112 0.70 -2.40 -5.89
N GLU A 113 1.78 -2.89 -6.51
CA GLU A 113 2.06 -2.72 -7.93
C GLU A 113 2.58 -4.01 -8.55
N ARG A 114 2.09 -4.33 -9.75
CA ARG A 114 2.59 -5.45 -10.55
C ARG A 114 3.80 -5.05 -11.36
N LEU A 115 4.91 -5.73 -11.12
CA LEU A 115 6.19 -5.48 -11.76
C LEU A 115 6.57 -6.67 -12.63
N HIS A 116 6.65 -6.45 -13.95
CA HIS A 116 7.15 -7.45 -14.89
C HIS A 116 8.68 -7.48 -14.87
N HIS A 117 9.29 -8.67 -15.00
CA HIS A 117 10.73 -8.86 -15.01
C HIS A 117 11.49 -8.36 -13.77
N SER A 118 10.79 -8.10 -12.66
CA SER A 118 11.38 -7.71 -11.38
C SER A 118 11.79 -8.93 -10.56
N LYS A 119 12.73 -8.71 -9.62
CA LYS A 119 13.18 -9.70 -8.64
C LYS A 119 12.90 -9.19 -7.22
N PRO A 120 12.75 -10.08 -6.23
CA PRO A 120 12.71 -9.67 -4.84
C PRO A 120 14.03 -9.01 -4.46
N THR A 121 13.99 -8.12 -3.48
CA THR A 121 15.16 -7.48 -2.88
C THR A 121 15.20 -7.82 -1.40
N ALA A 122 16.34 -7.57 -0.75
CA ALA A 122 16.45 -7.78 0.71
C ALA A 122 15.39 -6.98 1.47
N ASP A 123 15.07 -5.77 1.01
CA ASP A 123 14.07 -4.89 1.62
C ASP A 123 12.61 -5.31 1.32
N CYS A 124 12.40 -6.17 0.31
CA CYS A 124 11.08 -6.67 -0.09
C CYS A 124 11.11 -8.21 -0.24
N PRO A 125 11.24 -8.96 0.85
CA PRO A 125 11.28 -10.42 0.82
C PRO A 125 9.97 -11.00 0.29
N PHE A 126 9.99 -12.28 -0.08
CA PHE A 126 8.77 -12.98 -0.48
C PHE A 126 7.81 -13.17 0.70
N LEU A 127 6.51 -13.01 0.43
CA LEU A 127 5.47 -13.48 1.33
C LEU A 127 5.58 -15.01 1.52
N PRO A 128 5.34 -15.51 2.76
CA PRO A 128 5.17 -16.94 3.02
C PRO A 128 4.08 -17.53 2.12
N ALA A 129 4.22 -18.80 1.72
CA ALA A 129 3.31 -19.43 0.78
C ALA A 129 1.82 -19.38 1.21
N ASN A 130 1.54 -19.51 2.49
CA ASN A 130 0.20 -19.45 3.09
C ASN A 130 -0.41 -18.03 3.12
N MET A 131 0.39 -16.99 2.81
CA MET A 131 -0.06 -15.58 2.78
C MET A 131 -0.15 -15.01 1.37
N ARG A 132 0.11 -15.78 0.33
CA ARG A 132 0.14 -15.32 -1.07
C ARG A 132 -1.23 -15.08 -1.69
N THR A 133 -2.30 -15.52 -1.07
CA THR A 133 -3.67 -15.14 -1.45
C THR A 133 -3.95 -13.74 -0.88
N VAL A 134 -3.82 -12.72 -1.73
CA VAL A 134 -3.91 -11.32 -1.34
C VAL A 134 -5.13 -10.68 -1.97
N ALA A 135 -5.95 -9.99 -1.18
CA ALA A 135 -7.10 -9.26 -1.72
C ALA A 135 -7.66 -8.19 -0.76
N PHE A 136 -8.12 -7.07 -1.32
CA PHE A 136 -9.09 -6.18 -0.69
C PHE A 136 -10.50 -6.75 -0.91
N ASN A 137 -11.37 -6.66 0.10
CA ASN A 137 -12.76 -7.12 0.04
C ASN A 137 -12.92 -8.56 -0.52
N GLY A 138 -11.94 -9.43 -0.29
CA GLY A 138 -11.93 -10.83 -0.68
C GLY A 138 -11.69 -11.12 -2.17
N ARG A 139 -11.70 -10.10 -3.05
CA ARG A 139 -11.56 -10.32 -4.51
C ARG A 139 -10.90 -9.19 -5.33
N LEU A 140 -10.65 -8.05 -4.73
CA LEU A 140 -10.00 -6.94 -5.44
C LEU A 140 -8.49 -7.03 -5.27
N TRP A 141 -7.79 -7.28 -6.36
CA TRP A 141 -6.34 -7.35 -6.38
C TRP A 141 -5.77 -6.97 -7.76
N LEU A 142 -4.46 -6.94 -7.88
CA LEU A 142 -3.75 -6.72 -9.14
C LEU A 142 -4.13 -7.76 -10.20
N GLY A 143 -4.24 -7.34 -11.44
CA GLY A 143 -4.62 -8.18 -12.57
C GLY A 143 -6.13 -8.39 -12.77
N VAL A 144 -7.00 -8.01 -11.81
CA VAL A 144 -8.45 -8.00 -12.06
C VAL A 144 -8.81 -6.94 -13.11
N ARG A 145 -9.93 -7.12 -13.81
CA ARG A 145 -10.43 -6.12 -14.78
C ARG A 145 -11.00 -4.91 -14.05
N GLU A 146 -10.86 -3.71 -14.61
CA GLU A 146 -11.44 -2.47 -14.04
C GLU A 146 -12.94 -2.64 -13.74
N ARG A 147 -13.71 -3.23 -14.67
CA ARG A 147 -15.13 -3.51 -14.45
C ARG A 147 -15.43 -4.37 -13.22
N THR A 148 -14.50 -5.22 -12.80
CA THR A 148 -14.65 -6.00 -11.56
C THR A 148 -14.55 -5.09 -10.34
N VAL A 149 -13.65 -4.10 -10.37
CA VAL A 149 -13.54 -3.10 -9.29
C VAL A 149 -14.85 -2.31 -9.19
N GLU A 150 -15.35 -1.81 -10.32
CA GLU A 150 -16.61 -1.06 -10.39
C GLU A 150 -17.83 -1.91 -9.97
N SER A 151 -17.85 -3.20 -10.30
CA SER A 151 -18.94 -4.09 -9.87
C SER A 151 -18.97 -4.33 -8.35
N VAL A 152 -17.84 -4.15 -7.66
CA VAL A 152 -17.72 -4.32 -6.20
C VAL A 152 -17.97 -3.02 -5.45
N LEU A 153 -17.42 -1.91 -5.95
CA LEU A 153 -17.39 -0.63 -5.26
C LEU A 153 -18.46 0.36 -5.76
N GLY A 154 -19.04 0.10 -6.93
CA GLY A 154 -19.85 1.08 -7.65
C GLY A 154 -19.00 1.90 -8.64
N PRO A 155 -19.59 2.95 -9.25
CA PRO A 155 -18.85 3.84 -10.14
C PRO A 155 -17.73 4.56 -9.35
N PRO A 156 -16.57 4.81 -9.99
CA PRO A 156 -15.52 5.57 -9.34
C PRO A 156 -15.95 7.02 -9.08
N SER A 157 -15.49 7.57 -7.98
CA SER A 157 -15.66 8.97 -7.60
C SER A 157 -15.04 9.91 -8.62
N LEU A 158 -13.87 9.52 -9.16
CA LEU A 158 -13.16 10.27 -10.19
C LEU A 158 -12.43 9.34 -11.17
N ARG A 159 -12.40 9.76 -12.44
CA ARG A 159 -11.63 9.13 -13.53
C ARG A 159 -10.62 10.13 -14.08
N ARG A 160 -9.33 9.77 -14.09
CA ARG A 160 -8.27 10.62 -14.67
C ARG A 160 -7.26 9.75 -15.43
N GLY A 161 -7.37 9.72 -16.74
CA GLY A 161 -6.54 8.83 -17.56
C GLY A 161 -6.68 7.37 -17.14
N PRO A 162 -5.57 6.68 -16.82
CA PRO A 162 -5.61 5.29 -16.37
C PRO A 162 -6.03 5.12 -14.90
N TRP A 163 -6.21 6.22 -14.18
CA TRP A 163 -6.53 6.22 -12.76
C TRP A 163 -8.03 6.25 -12.49
N ARG A 164 -8.44 5.53 -11.45
CA ARG A 164 -9.79 5.55 -10.88
C ARG A 164 -9.67 5.73 -9.38
N SER A 165 -10.45 6.65 -8.82
CA SER A 165 -10.55 6.85 -7.38
C SER A 165 -11.94 6.48 -6.88
N PHE A 166 -12.00 5.89 -5.70
CA PHE A 166 -13.21 5.46 -5.00
C PHE A 166 -13.13 6.02 -3.58
N ASP A 167 -13.74 7.19 -3.36
CA ASP A 167 -13.52 8.00 -2.17
C ASP A 167 -14.77 8.06 -1.31
N PHE A 168 -14.58 7.90 -0.02
CA PHE A 168 -15.60 7.98 1.00
C PHE A 168 -15.18 9.00 2.07
N GLN A 169 -16.17 9.82 2.48
CA GLN A 169 -16.07 10.67 3.66
C GLN A 169 -17.30 10.47 4.52
N GLY A 170 -17.11 10.34 5.82
CA GLY A 170 -18.20 10.14 6.78
C GLY A 170 -17.76 10.51 8.17
N LYS A 171 -18.66 10.25 9.13
CA LYS A 171 -18.39 10.43 10.55
C LYS A 171 -18.55 9.11 11.29
N ILE A 172 -17.70 8.91 12.30
CA ILE A 172 -17.84 7.81 13.26
C ILE A 172 -17.98 8.35 14.67
N ALA A 173 -18.74 7.65 15.51
CA ALA A 173 -18.88 8.02 16.91
C ALA A 173 -17.53 7.94 17.64
N GLY A 174 -17.26 8.89 18.52
CA GLY A 174 -16.04 8.95 19.30
C GLY A 174 -16.00 10.11 20.27
N ALA A 175 -14.84 10.32 20.88
CA ALA A 175 -14.63 11.33 21.91
C ALA A 175 -14.54 12.78 21.37
N CYS A 176 -14.39 12.96 20.05
CA CYS A 176 -14.39 14.30 19.45
C CYS A 176 -15.78 14.93 19.49
N GLN A 177 -15.86 16.22 19.73
CA GLN A 177 -17.10 16.96 19.64
C GLN A 177 -17.65 16.89 18.21
N GLY A 178 -18.81 16.24 18.03
CA GLY A 178 -19.38 15.96 16.69
C GLY A 178 -18.91 14.66 16.03
N GLY A 179 -18.14 13.82 16.73
CA GLY A 179 -17.55 12.57 16.23
C GLY A 179 -16.25 12.79 15.45
N PHE A 180 -15.61 11.69 15.07
CA PHE A 180 -14.41 11.73 14.21
C PHE A 180 -14.80 11.82 12.74
N ASP A 181 -14.07 12.62 11.98
CA ASP A 181 -14.12 12.58 10.52
C ASP A 181 -13.33 11.36 10.01
N LEU A 182 -14.00 10.57 9.19
CA LEU A 182 -13.45 9.37 8.58
C LEU A 182 -13.28 9.58 7.08
N THR A 183 -12.03 9.58 6.63
CA THR A 183 -11.65 9.61 5.23
C THR A 183 -11.12 8.25 4.82
N SER A 184 -11.66 7.67 3.75
CA SER A 184 -11.20 6.38 3.24
C SER A 184 -11.22 6.37 1.72
N TRP A 185 -10.20 5.76 1.11
CA TRP A 185 -10.05 5.73 -0.35
C TRP A 185 -9.56 4.38 -0.84
N LEU A 186 -9.84 4.12 -2.11
CA LEU A 186 -9.18 3.09 -2.91
C LEU A 186 -8.90 3.68 -4.29
N VAL A 187 -7.66 3.62 -4.74
CA VAL A 187 -7.21 4.10 -6.04
C VAL A 187 -6.66 2.95 -6.85
N THR A 188 -6.99 2.92 -8.13
CA THR A 188 -6.42 1.95 -9.07
C THR A 188 -5.81 2.66 -10.27
N ARG A 189 -4.71 2.11 -10.79
CA ARG A 189 -4.18 2.41 -12.12
C ARG A 189 -4.31 1.17 -12.97
N ALA A 190 -4.95 1.31 -14.12
CA ALA A 190 -5.12 0.22 -15.06
C ALA A 190 -4.14 0.30 -16.23
N GLU A 191 -3.67 -0.86 -16.66
CA GLU A 191 -2.92 -1.09 -17.89
C GLU A 191 -3.62 -2.22 -18.65
N ASN A 192 -3.91 -2.02 -19.93
CA ASN A 192 -4.64 -2.99 -20.76
C ASN A 192 -5.94 -3.49 -20.10
N ASN A 193 -6.72 -2.58 -19.52
CA ASN A 193 -8.01 -2.88 -18.82
C ASN A 193 -7.86 -3.76 -17.57
N ARG A 194 -6.64 -3.91 -17.03
CA ARG A 194 -6.35 -4.66 -15.81
C ARG A 194 -5.67 -3.76 -14.79
N VAL A 195 -6.01 -3.95 -13.54
CA VAL A 195 -5.38 -3.23 -12.42
C VAL A 195 -3.91 -3.60 -12.35
N ALA A 196 -3.03 -2.63 -12.64
CA ALA A 196 -1.58 -2.75 -12.52
C ALA A 196 -1.04 -2.20 -11.21
N LEU A 197 -1.74 -1.19 -10.64
CA LEU A 197 -1.48 -0.66 -9.31
C LEU A 197 -2.82 -0.51 -8.56
N ILE A 198 -2.81 -0.84 -7.28
CA ILE A 198 -3.92 -0.62 -6.36
C ILE A 198 -3.39 -0.07 -5.05
N ALA A 199 -4.05 0.96 -4.54
CA ALA A 199 -3.75 1.50 -3.21
C ALA A 199 -5.05 1.76 -2.47
N ALA A 200 -5.03 1.59 -1.17
CA ALA A 200 -6.17 1.91 -0.32
C ALA A 200 -5.68 2.38 1.05
N GLY A 201 -6.44 3.28 1.65
CA GLY A 201 -6.10 3.81 2.96
C GLY A 201 -7.30 4.36 3.70
N GLN A 202 -7.03 4.72 4.96
CA GLN A 202 -7.98 5.31 5.87
C GLN A 202 -7.26 6.26 6.82
N ILE A 203 -7.90 7.39 7.10
CA ILE A 203 -7.49 8.35 8.12
C ILE A 203 -8.72 8.79 8.90
N THR A 204 -8.60 8.72 10.23
CA THR A 204 -9.59 9.23 11.17
C THR A 204 -9.00 10.45 11.88
N SER A 205 -9.73 11.56 11.90
CA SER A 205 -9.28 12.81 12.52
C SER A 205 -10.40 13.45 13.35
N CYS A 206 -10.03 14.26 14.35
CA CYS A 206 -10.93 15.14 15.09
C CYS A 206 -11.24 16.41 14.32
#